data_57c4d75f714cec145024034ced6518ca
#
_entry.id   57c4d75f714cec145024034ced6518ca
#
_cell.length_a   1.000
_cell.length_b   1.000
_cell.length_c   1.000
_cell.angle_alpha   90.00
_cell.angle_beta   90.00
_cell.angle_gamma   90.00
#
_symmetry.space_group_name_H-M   'P 1'
#
loop_
_entity.id
_entity.type
_entity.pdbx_description
1 polymer ?
#
loop_
_entity_poly.entity_id
_entity_poly.type
_entity_poly.pdbx_seq_one_letter_code
_entity_poly.pdbx_strand_id
1 'polypeptide(L)'
;MTNRLGGTTILSALTDDYALWHYTASSQVEMKRLPLTDSTSVICLVHTVLLPEPDSHIDFYDEHWQPLPTEHYASTLPGTNRSSSSLSTLHISLSPDAPTLKAELHWETYTMKDENAVLTPANETYWYDWKEGTFTLR
;
A
#
# COMPACT_ATOMS: atom_id res chain seq x y z
N MET A 1 5.64 -0.67 22.98
CA MET A 1 4.21 -0.44 23.31
C MET A 1 3.42 -1.73 23.12
N THR A 2 2.64 -2.13 24.09
CA THR A 2 1.87 -3.37 24.05
C THR A 2 0.45 -3.08 23.61
N ASN A 3 -0.09 -3.83 22.66
CA ASN A 3 -1.45 -3.66 22.19
C ASN A 3 -2.42 -4.54 22.99
N ARG A 4 -3.75 -4.38 22.76
CA ARG A 4 -4.79 -5.09 23.51
C ARG A 4 -4.77 -6.62 23.36
N LEU A 5 -4.15 -7.11 22.30
CA LEU A 5 -4.07 -8.55 22.00
C LEU A 5 -2.81 -9.18 22.58
N GLY A 6 -2.08 -8.45 23.41
CA GLY A 6 -0.83 -8.94 23.98
C GLY A 6 0.37 -8.87 23.04
N GLY A 7 0.19 -8.34 21.82
CA GLY A 7 1.27 -8.11 20.89
C GLY A 7 2.04 -6.85 21.23
N THR A 8 3.19 -6.66 20.61
CA THR A 8 4.02 -5.48 20.80
C THR A 8 4.02 -4.64 19.53
N THR A 9 3.69 -3.35 19.67
CA THR A 9 3.77 -2.38 18.58
C THR A 9 5.14 -1.75 18.59
N ILE A 10 5.84 -1.84 17.46
CA ILE A 10 7.19 -1.31 17.30
C ILE A 10 7.19 -0.21 16.25
N LEU A 11 7.61 0.99 16.67
CA LEU A 11 7.83 2.09 15.72
C LEU A 11 9.19 1.85 15.06
N SER A 12 9.17 1.57 13.74
CA SER A 12 10.36 1.18 13.00
C SER A 12 11.03 2.34 12.28
N ALA A 13 10.26 3.37 11.91
CA ALA A 13 10.79 4.56 11.24
C ALA A 13 9.90 5.76 11.53
N LEU A 14 10.50 6.93 11.63
CA LEU A 14 9.77 8.18 11.85
C LEU A 14 10.57 9.33 11.25
N THR A 15 9.90 10.13 10.40
CA THR A 15 10.42 11.41 9.91
C THR A 15 9.35 12.48 10.16
N ASP A 16 9.57 13.69 9.65
CA ASP A 16 8.61 14.79 9.82
C ASP A 16 7.27 14.53 9.14
N ASP A 17 7.25 13.69 8.11
CA ASP A 17 6.05 13.42 7.32
C ASP A 17 5.79 11.94 7.07
N TYR A 18 6.53 11.04 7.73
CA TYR A 18 6.42 9.59 7.50
C TYR A 18 6.57 8.83 8.82
N ALA A 19 5.79 7.78 8.98
CA ALA A 19 5.93 6.84 10.08
C ALA A 19 5.66 5.41 9.59
N LEU A 20 6.46 4.48 10.10
CA LEU A 20 6.26 3.05 9.87
C LEU A 20 6.27 2.34 11.21
N TRP A 21 5.25 1.55 11.49
CA TRP A 21 5.25 0.72 12.68
C TRP A 21 4.67 -0.65 12.40
N HIS A 22 5.17 -1.63 13.17
CA HIS A 22 4.67 -2.99 13.17
C HIS A 22 3.87 -3.21 14.44
N TYR A 23 2.60 -3.56 14.35
CA TYR A 23 1.81 -3.83 15.54
C TYR A 23 1.58 -5.32 15.79
N THR A 24 2.00 -6.17 14.84
CA THR A 24 2.21 -7.60 15.04
C THR A 24 3.41 -8.02 14.20
N ALA A 25 3.88 -9.27 14.37
CA ALA A 25 4.98 -9.80 13.56
C ALA A 25 4.62 -9.89 12.07
N SER A 26 3.33 -9.91 11.74
CA SER A 26 2.84 -10.07 10.37
C SER A 26 2.01 -8.90 9.85
N SER A 27 2.02 -7.77 10.55
CA SER A 27 1.22 -6.59 10.15
C SER A 27 1.99 -5.31 10.37
N GLN A 28 1.93 -4.42 9.39
CA GLN A 28 2.56 -3.11 9.50
C GLN A 28 1.64 -2.02 8.97
N VAL A 29 1.89 -0.80 9.41
CA VAL A 29 1.22 0.41 8.93
C VAL A 29 2.27 1.43 8.56
N GLU A 30 2.13 1.98 7.36
CA GLU A 30 2.88 3.16 6.93
C GLU A 30 1.93 4.34 6.86
N MET A 31 2.38 5.50 7.29
CA MET A 31 1.61 6.73 7.23
C MET A 31 2.49 7.82 6.62
N LYS A 32 1.97 8.54 5.64
CA LYS A 32 2.68 9.62 4.98
C LYS A 32 1.76 10.83 4.83
N ARG A 33 2.25 11.99 5.23
CA ARG A 33 1.56 13.26 4.99
C ARG A 33 1.98 13.79 3.62
N LEU A 34 1.01 14.09 2.78
CA LEU A 34 1.22 14.54 1.40
C LEU A 34 0.58 15.92 1.20
N PRO A 35 1.30 16.86 0.58
CA PRO A 35 0.76 18.22 0.39
C PRO A 35 -0.34 18.25 -0.68
N LEU A 36 -1.44 18.97 -0.40
CA LEU A 36 -2.48 19.27 -1.38
C LEU A 36 -2.31 20.67 -1.94
N THR A 37 -2.18 21.64 -1.02
CA THR A 37 -2.00 23.04 -1.33
C THR A 37 -0.93 23.59 -0.39
N ASP A 38 -0.66 24.87 -0.45
CA ASP A 38 0.34 25.52 0.40
C ASP A 38 0.03 25.38 1.90
N SER A 39 -1.22 25.13 2.26
CA SER A 39 -1.64 25.12 3.67
C SER A 39 -2.36 23.85 4.10
N THR A 40 -2.65 22.92 3.19
CA THR A 40 -3.38 21.69 3.53
C THR A 40 -2.63 20.46 3.06
N SER A 41 -2.92 19.34 3.74
CA SER A 41 -2.30 18.05 3.44
C SER A 41 -3.34 16.95 3.54
N VAL A 42 -3.04 15.82 2.88
CA VAL A 42 -3.77 14.58 3.12
C VAL A 42 -2.84 13.59 3.81
N ILE A 43 -3.42 12.66 4.54
CA ILE A 43 -2.70 11.59 5.20
C ILE A 43 -2.97 10.30 4.43
N CYS A 44 -1.91 9.69 3.91
CA CYS A 44 -1.99 8.41 3.23
C CYS A 44 -1.60 7.32 4.22
N LEU A 45 -2.49 6.34 4.42
CA LEU A 45 -2.28 5.24 5.34
C LEU A 45 -2.27 3.94 4.55
N VAL A 46 -1.17 3.18 4.67
CA VAL A 46 -1.04 1.88 4.03
C VAL A 46 -0.91 0.82 5.10
N HIS A 47 -1.89 -0.07 5.14
CA HIS A 47 -1.90 -1.21 6.04
C HIS A 47 -1.52 -2.45 5.24
N THR A 48 -0.45 -3.14 5.65
CA THR A 48 0.05 -4.32 4.96
C THR A 48 0.05 -5.52 5.89
N VAL A 49 -0.57 -6.60 5.44
CA VAL A 49 -0.45 -7.93 6.04
C VAL A 49 0.67 -8.64 5.31
N LEU A 50 1.69 -9.10 6.04
CA LEU A 50 2.93 -9.60 5.45
C LEU A 50 2.89 -11.10 5.10
N LEU A 51 1.97 -11.85 5.71
CA LEU A 51 1.90 -13.30 5.54
C LEU A 51 0.51 -13.74 5.10
N PRO A 52 0.38 -14.75 4.22
CA PRO A 52 1.45 -15.55 3.59
C PRO A 52 2.26 -14.77 2.55
N GLU A 53 1.66 -13.75 1.93
CA GLU A 53 2.33 -12.82 1.02
C GLU A 53 1.90 -11.40 1.34
N PRO A 54 2.78 -10.40 1.14
CA PRO A 54 2.41 -9.02 1.41
C PRO A 54 1.19 -8.58 0.62
N ASP A 55 0.17 -8.10 1.31
CA ASP A 55 -1.04 -7.56 0.69
C ASP A 55 -1.44 -6.30 1.45
N SER A 56 -1.62 -5.21 0.71
CA SER A 56 -1.81 -3.88 1.27
C SER A 56 -3.20 -3.32 0.98
N HIS A 57 -3.65 -2.49 1.91
CA HIS A 57 -4.85 -1.69 1.77
C HIS A 57 -4.46 -0.22 1.98
N ILE A 58 -4.92 0.67 1.11
CA ILE A 58 -4.57 2.08 1.16
C ILE A 58 -5.81 2.92 1.43
N ASP A 59 -5.67 3.87 2.36
CA ASP A 59 -6.72 4.80 2.72
C ASP A 59 -6.16 6.21 2.77
N PHE A 60 -7.02 7.19 2.56
CA PHE A 60 -6.67 8.60 2.65
C PHE A 60 -7.57 9.30 3.66
N TYR A 61 -6.98 10.23 4.41
CA TYR A 61 -7.66 11.02 5.43
C TYR A 61 -7.25 12.48 5.31
N ASP A 62 -8.15 13.37 5.73
CA ASP A 62 -7.78 14.78 5.86
C ASP A 62 -7.04 15.01 7.20
N GLU A 63 -6.68 16.25 7.47
CA GLU A 63 -5.94 16.61 8.70
C GLU A 63 -6.77 16.46 9.97
N HIS A 64 -8.07 16.26 9.85
CA HIS A 64 -8.99 16.00 10.96
C HIS A 64 -9.39 14.52 11.07
N TRP A 65 -8.66 13.65 10.36
CA TRP A 65 -8.89 12.20 10.32
C TRP A 65 -10.25 11.81 9.75
N GLN A 66 -10.82 12.65 8.88
CA GLN A 66 -12.03 12.29 8.14
C GLN A 66 -11.62 11.49 6.90
N PRO A 67 -12.28 10.35 6.63
CA PRO A 67 -11.94 9.55 5.46
C PRO A 67 -12.23 10.28 4.16
N LEU A 68 -11.33 10.10 3.20
CA LEU A 68 -11.43 10.68 1.87
C LEU A 68 -11.53 9.58 0.82
N PRO A 69 -12.16 9.84 -0.34
CA PRO A 69 -12.30 8.80 -1.36
C PRO A 69 -10.94 8.42 -1.96
N THR A 70 -10.57 7.16 -1.84
CA THR A 70 -9.29 6.65 -2.31
C THR A 70 -9.11 6.83 -3.82
N GLU A 71 -10.16 6.62 -4.60
CA GLU A 71 -10.10 6.73 -6.06
C GLU A 71 -9.80 8.14 -6.54
N HIS A 72 -10.00 9.14 -5.72
CA HIS A 72 -9.64 10.52 -6.07
C HIS A 72 -8.12 10.75 -6.04
N TYR A 73 -7.43 10.04 -5.16
CA TYR A 73 -5.99 10.25 -4.92
C TYR A 73 -5.11 9.15 -5.50
N ALA A 74 -5.69 8.00 -5.82
CA ALA A 74 -4.94 6.82 -6.26
C ALA A 74 -5.72 6.02 -7.31
N SER A 75 -6.32 6.72 -8.28
CA SER A 75 -7.19 6.09 -9.29
C SER A 75 -6.45 5.14 -10.24
N THR A 76 -5.15 5.32 -10.40
CA THR A 76 -4.35 4.52 -11.33
C THR A 76 -3.61 3.35 -10.68
N LEU A 77 -3.82 3.13 -9.37
CA LEU A 77 -3.19 1.99 -8.70
C LEU A 77 -3.70 0.67 -9.29
N PRO A 78 -2.77 -0.28 -9.54
CA PRO A 78 -3.17 -1.58 -10.05
C PRO A 78 -3.96 -2.34 -8.99
N GLY A 79 -4.89 -3.20 -9.43
CA GLY A 79 -5.63 -4.04 -8.51
C GLY A 79 -6.86 -3.40 -7.89
N THR A 80 -7.17 -2.14 -8.18
CA THR A 80 -8.40 -1.52 -7.70
C THR A 80 -9.64 -2.21 -8.28
N ASN A 81 -9.49 -2.84 -9.44
CA ASN A 81 -10.54 -3.61 -10.11
C ASN A 81 -10.22 -5.10 -10.13
N ARG A 82 -9.46 -5.58 -9.14
CA ARG A 82 -9.13 -7.00 -9.08
C ARG A 82 -10.39 -7.85 -8.92
N SER A 83 -10.47 -8.90 -9.71
CA SER A 83 -11.53 -9.90 -9.56
C SER A 83 -11.37 -10.62 -8.22
N SER A 84 -12.47 -10.88 -7.53
CA SER A 84 -12.45 -11.64 -6.29
C SER A 84 -11.97 -13.09 -6.48
N SER A 85 -11.98 -13.59 -7.71
CA SER A 85 -11.46 -14.91 -8.04
C SER A 85 -9.96 -14.90 -8.35
N SER A 86 -9.34 -13.72 -8.38
CA SER A 86 -7.92 -13.57 -8.68
C SER A 86 -7.08 -13.90 -7.45
N LEU A 87 -6.04 -14.73 -7.65
CA LEU A 87 -5.05 -15.04 -6.62
C LEU A 87 -3.93 -13.98 -6.64
N SER A 88 -4.32 -12.71 -6.63
CA SER A 88 -3.37 -11.61 -6.69
C SER A 88 -3.26 -10.88 -5.36
N THR A 89 -2.06 -10.41 -5.06
CA THR A 89 -1.78 -9.56 -3.91
C THR A 89 -1.14 -8.27 -4.40
N LEU A 90 -1.31 -7.20 -3.63
CA LEU A 90 -0.75 -5.89 -3.94
C LEU A 90 0.02 -5.39 -2.73
N HIS A 91 1.34 -5.26 -2.88
CA HIS A 91 2.20 -4.70 -1.84
C HIS A 91 2.49 -3.24 -2.15
N ILE A 92 1.99 -2.34 -1.33
CA ILE A 92 2.19 -0.91 -1.46
C ILE A 92 3.21 -0.46 -0.43
N SER A 93 4.19 0.31 -0.88
CA SER A 93 5.22 0.89 0.00
C SER A 93 5.31 2.38 -0.25
N LEU A 94 5.46 3.15 0.81
CA LEU A 94 5.68 4.59 0.75
C LEU A 94 7.16 4.88 1.01
N SER A 95 7.69 5.94 0.41
CA SER A 95 9.07 6.35 0.68
C SER A 95 9.11 7.28 1.88
N PRO A 96 10.03 7.07 2.84
CA PRO A 96 10.21 8.03 3.93
C PRO A 96 10.85 9.35 3.47
N ASP A 97 11.55 9.34 2.34
CA ASP A 97 12.36 10.47 1.87
C ASP A 97 11.74 11.26 0.73
N ALA A 98 10.70 10.74 0.08
CA ALA A 98 10.13 11.36 -1.10
C ALA A 98 8.63 11.10 -1.16
N PRO A 99 7.85 11.95 -1.85
CA PRO A 99 6.41 11.74 -2.02
C PRO A 99 6.14 10.75 -3.16
N THR A 100 6.62 9.53 -2.98
CA THR A 100 6.51 8.45 -3.97
C THR A 100 5.88 7.22 -3.36
N LEU A 101 5.27 6.43 -4.21
CA LEU A 101 4.62 5.18 -3.85
C LEU A 101 5.09 4.10 -4.81
N LYS A 102 5.40 2.93 -4.27
CA LYS A 102 5.74 1.74 -5.04
C LYS A 102 4.63 0.72 -4.87
N ALA A 103 4.09 0.21 -5.96
CA ALA A 103 3.08 -0.83 -5.94
C ALA A 103 3.63 -2.08 -6.65
N GLU A 104 3.68 -3.19 -5.93
CA GLU A 104 4.14 -4.46 -6.45
C GLU A 104 2.93 -5.39 -6.54
N LEU A 105 2.47 -5.64 -7.76
CA LEU A 105 1.38 -6.55 -8.02
C LEU A 105 1.94 -7.95 -8.25
N HIS A 106 1.44 -8.91 -7.51
CA HIS A 106 1.87 -10.31 -7.61
C HIS A 106 0.64 -11.17 -7.88
N TRP A 107 0.73 -12.02 -8.89
CA TRP A 107 -0.36 -12.94 -9.21
C TRP A 107 0.19 -14.25 -9.76
N GLU A 108 -0.68 -15.24 -9.88
CA GLU A 108 -0.34 -16.52 -10.44
C GLU A 108 -1.24 -16.80 -11.63
N THR A 109 -0.65 -17.36 -12.68
CA THR A 109 -1.38 -17.74 -13.88
C THR A 109 -1.23 -19.22 -14.14
N TYR A 110 -2.29 -19.84 -14.70
CA TYR A 110 -2.21 -21.20 -15.16
C TYR A 110 -1.70 -21.22 -16.59
N THR A 111 -0.65 -21.99 -16.83
CA THR A 111 -0.12 -22.24 -18.17
C THR A 111 -0.17 -23.72 -18.44
N MET A 112 -0.43 -24.10 -19.69
CA MET A 112 -0.43 -25.51 -20.10
C MET A 112 0.96 -25.90 -20.57
N LYS A 113 1.51 -26.94 -19.94
CA LYS A 113 2.79 -27.49 -20.30
C LYS A 113 2.68 -29.00 -20.28
N ASP A 114 2.94 -29.65 -21.44
CA ASP A 114 2.85 -31.11 -21.58
C ASP A 114 1.50 -31.67 -21.09
N GLU A 115 0.41 -31.03 -21.50
CA GLU A 115 -0.98 -31.39 -21.14
C GLU A 115 -1.30 -31.20 -19.65
N ASN A 116 -0.37 -30.64 -18.86
CA ASN A 116 -0.59 -30.35 -17.45
C ASN A 116 -0.73 -28.86 -17.23
N ALA A 117 -1.66 -28.48 -16.34
CA ALA A 117 -1.79 -27.10 -15.90
C ALA A 117 -0.71 -26.82 -14.85
N VAL A 118 0.10 -25.79 -15.09
CA VAL A 118 1.17 -25.37 -14.17
C VAL A 118 0.85 -23.96 -13.71
N LEU A 119 0.90 -23.75 -12.39
CA LEU A 119 0.72 -22.45 -11.78
C LEU A 119 2.05 -21.70 -11.82
N THR A 120 2.07 -20.56 -12.52
CA THR A 120 3.28 -19.77 -12.73
C THR A 120 3.14 -18.41 -12.08
N PRO A 121 4.07 -18.00 -11.17
CA PRO A 121 4.03 -16.68 -10.57
C PRO A 121 4.41 -15.60 -11.57
N ALA A 122 3.80 -14.42 -11.41
CA ALA A 122 4.09 -13.24 -12.21
C ALA A 122 4.08 -12.01 -11.32
N ASN A 123 4.91 -11.04 -11.62
CA ASN A 123 5.03 -9.80 -10.87
C ASN A 123 5.09 -8.60 -11.80
N GLU A 124 4.52 -7.49 -11.36
CA GLU A 124 4.72 -6.20 -11.99
C GLU A 124 4.94 -5.15 -10.91
N THR A 125 5.85 -4.22 -11.17
CA THR A 125 6.16 -3.12 -10.25
C THR A 125 5.81 -1.80 -10.91
N TYR A 126 5.09 -0.97 -10.15
CA TYR A 126 4.65 0.33 -10.61
C TYR A 126 5.14 1.38 -9.63
N TRP A 127 5.61 2.52 -10.16
CA TRP A 127 6.07 3.65 -9.38
C TRP A 127 5.16 4.84 -9.63
N TYR A 128 4.79 5.54 -8.56
CA TYR A 128 3.91 6.70 -8.61
C TYR A 128 4.58 7.88 -7.94
N ASP A 129 4.37 9.06 -8.50
CA ASP A 129 4.78 10.31 -7.90
C ASP A 129 3.56 11.10 -7.47
N TRP A 130 3.64 11.76 -6.33
CA TRP A 130 2.58 12.63 -5.85
C TRP A 130 2.71 13.98 -6.56
N LYS A 131 1.74 14.31 -7.41
CA LYS A 131 1.71 15.54 -8.19
C LYS A 131 0.30 16.08 -8.22
N GLU A 132 0.17 17.39 -7.95
CA GLU A 132 -1.11 18.10 -8.04
C GLU A 132 -2.23 17.43 -7.25
N GLY A 133 -1.89 16.90 -6.08
CA GLY A 133 -2.86 16.31 -5.17
C GLY A 133 -3.31 14.89 -5.51
N THR A 134 -2.53 14.17 -6.32
CA THR A 134 -2.84 12.77 -6.64
C THR A 134 -1.57 11.99 -6.95
N PHE A 135 -1.63 10.67 -6.76
CA PHE A 135 -0.55 9.79 -7.23
C PHE A 135 -0.68 9.58 -8.73
N THR A 136 0.38 9.87 -9.44
CA THR A 136 0.44 9.76 -10.89
C THR A 136 1.48 8.71 -11.27
N LEU A 137 1.11 7.79 -12.16
CA LEU A 137 2.01 6.75 -12.64
C LEU A 137 3.22 7.39 -13.33
N ARG A 138 4.40 6.94 -12.91
CA ARG A 138 5.66 7.44 -13.44
C ARG A 138 5.91 6.96 -14.86
#